data_00e3b24d82385b563b9457d0643a869d
#
_entry.id   00e3b24d82385b563b9457d0643a869d
#
_cell.length_a   1.000
_cell.length_b   1.000
_cell.length_c   1.000
_cell.angle_alpha   90.00
_cell.angle_beta   90.00
_cell.angle_gamma   90.00
#
_symmetry.space_group_name_H-M   'P 1'
#
loop_
_entity.id
_entity.type
_entity.pdbx_description
1 polymer ?
#
loop_
_entity_poly.entity_id
_entity_poly.type
_entity_poly.pdbx_seq_one_letter_code
_entity_poly.pdbx_strand_id
1 'polypeptide(L)'
;ALLAVLCTVVLSIDTTAVLLTPVGLAVARQVGLDARLFAVTTLWIANTGSLLLPVSNLTNLLALHSFQRQGLGHGDYLALAWAPALACVVVTLLLLVVLHRRTLAARYEVDPPADPHDPVLLRWAAVVCIALGPLFAAGAPPWAVSLVAAALLLAVGLWRAPDLLRGLPVP
;
A
#
# COMPACT_ATOMS: atom_id res chain seq x y z
N ALA A 1 9.01 2.06 5.25
CA ALA A 1 7.95 2.90 5.81
C ALA A 1 7.17 3.64 4.70
N LEU A 2 7.82 4.47 3.86
CA LEU A 2 7.12 5.24 2.80
C LEU A 2 6.36 4.36 1.82
N LEU A 3 6.94 3.23 1.39
CA LEU A 3 6.23 2.25 0.55
C LEU A 3 4.97 1.73 1.23
N ALA A 4 5.03 1.45 2.55
CA ALA A 4 3.87 1.00 3.29
C ALA A 4 2.77 2.07 3.35
N VAL A 5 3.13 3.35 3.55
CA VAL A 5 2.17 4.47 3.48
C VAL A 5 1.49 4.50 2.11
N LEU A 6 2.28 4.49 1.03
CA LEU A 6 1.76 4.55 -0.34
C LEU A 6 0.83 3.36 -0.64
N CYS A 7 1.27 2.14 -0.31
CA CYS A 7 0.44 0.95 -0.48
C CYS A 7 -0.87 1.04 0.30
N THR A 8 -0.82 1.50 1.56
CA THR A 8 -2.01 1.59 2.40
C THR A 8 -3.01 2.61 1.87
N VAL A 9 -2.53 3.79 1.48
CA VAL A 9 -3.40 4.85 0.94
C VAL A 9 -4.10 4.39 -0.33
N VAL A 10 -3.39 3.68 -1.22
CA VAL A 10 -3.90 3.32 -2.55
C VAL A 10 -4.61 1.97 -2.58
N LEU A 11 -4.06 0.97 -1.90
CA LEU A 11 -4.54 -0.42 -2.04
C LEU A 11 -5.46 -0.87 -0.91
N SER A 12 -5.19 -0.57 0.29
CA SER A 12 -5.95 -0.76 1.53
C SER A 12 -5.08 -1.26 2.68
N ILE A 13 -5.64 -1.20 3.90
CA ILE A 13 -5.01 -1.74 5.11
C ILE A 13 -4.72 -3.24 4.99
N ASP A 14 -5.70 -4.02 4.52
CA ASP A 14 -5.59 -5.50 4.43
C ASP A 14 -4.55 -5.90 3.38
N THR A 15 -4.59 -5.27 2.21
CA THR A 15 -3.63 -5.50 1.13
C THR A 15 -2.21 -5.17 1.58
N THR A 16 -2.03 -4.05 2.28
CA THR A 16 -0.73 -3.66 2.83
C THR A 16 -0.22 -4.69 3.84
N ALA A 17 -1.07 -5.14 4.76
CA ALA A 17 -0.69 -6.14 5.75
C ALA A 17 -0.27 -7.47 5.09
N VAL A 18 -1.04 -7.95 4.12
CA VAL A 18 -0.78 -9.24 3.45
C VAL A 18 0.45 -9.17 2.55
N LEU A 19 0.60 -8.10 1.75
CA LEU A 19 1.69 -8.00 0.77
C LEU A 19 3.01 -7.55 1.39
N LEU A 20 2.98 -6.56 2.29
CA LEU A 20 4.22 -5.99 2.81
C LEU A 20 4.79 -6.75 4.01
N THR A 21 4.00 -7.52 4.74
CA THR A 21 4.54 -8.31 5.86
C THR A 21 5.59 -9.32 5.38
N PRO A 22 5.34 -10.21 4.41
CA PRO A 22 6.37 -11.13 3.94
C PRO A 22 7.58 -10.42 3.33
N VAL A 23 7.38 -9.31 2.60
CA VAL A 23 8.47 -8.50 2.06
C VAL A 23 9.31 -7.89 3.19
N GLY A 24 8.66 -7.32 4.21
CA GLY A 24 9.33 -6.77 5.38
C GLY A 24 10.13 -7.82 6.14
N LEU A 25 9.59 -9.04 6.31
CA LEU A 25 10.29 -10.15 6.95
C LEU A 25 11.50 -10.62 6.14
N ALA A 26 11.38 -10.67 4.80
CA ALA A 26 12.50 -11.02 3.92
C ALA A 26 13.63 -9.98 4.04
N VAL A 27 13.30 -8.68 3.99
CA VAL A 27 14.27 -7.60 4.17
C VAL A 27 14.91 -7.66 5.56
N ALA A 28 14.13 -7.90 6.62
CA ALA A 28 14.66 -8.04 7.98
C ALA A 28 15.72 -9.12 8.08
N ARG A 29 15.47 -10.28 7.45
CA ARG A 29 16.43 -11.39 7.40
C ARG A 29 17.70 -11.04 6.64
N GLN A 30 17.58 -10.35 5.49
CA GLN A 30 18.74 -9.94 4.69
C GLN A 30 19.67 -8.99 5.43
N VAL A 31 19.10 -8.04 6.18
CA VAL A 31 19.90 -7.03 6.92
C VAL A 31 20.19 -7.44 8.36
N GLY A 32 19.83 -8.65 8.79
CA GLY A 32 20.08 -9.14 10.15
C GLY A 32 19.32 -8.38 11.24
N LEU A 33 18.16 -7.78 10.90
CA LEU A 33 17.32 -7.02 11.83
C LEU A 33 16.21 -7.87 12.44
N ASP A 34 15.70 -7.41 13.60
CA ASP A 34 14.55 -8.05 14.23
C ASP A 34 13.30 -7.90 13.32
N ALA A 35 12.74 -9.04 12.95
CA ALA A 35 11.53 -9.14 12.14
C ALA A 35 10.33 -8.41 12.79
N ARG A 36 10.30 -8.30 14.12
CA ARG A 36 9.25 -7.58 14.86
C ARG A 36 9.22 -6.11 14.49
N LEU A 37 10.38 -5.48 14.27
CA LEU A 37 10.46 -4.08 13.83
C LEU A 37 9.67 -3.85 12.54
N PHE A 38 9.87 -4.71 11.55
CA PHE A 38 9.18 -4.60 10.26
C PHE A 38 7.70 -4.91 10.38
N ALA A 39 7.32 -5.94 11.14
CA ALA A 39 5.92 -6.29 11.36
C ALA A 39 5.15 -5.15 12.08
N VAL A 40 5.71 -4.61 13.16
CA VAL A 40 5.09 -3.50 13.89
C VAL A 40 5.02 -2.24 13.02
N THR A 41 6.08 -1.93 12.28
CA THR A 41 6.10 -0.79 11.35
C THR A 41 5.01 -0.93 10.29
N THR A 42 4.89 -2.10 9.67
CA THR A 42 3.85 -2.36 8.65
C THR A 42 2.45 -2.22 9.26
N LEU A 43 2.22 -2.81 10.43
CA LEU A 43 0.93 -2.77 11.11
C LEU A 43 0.53 -1.35 11.49
N TRP A 44 1.43 -0.56 12.09
CA TRP A 44 1.13 0.80 12.50
C TRP A 44 0.86 1.71 11.32
N ILE A 45 1.67 1.61 10.27
CA ILE A 45 1.50 2.41 9.05
C ILE A 45 0.24 1.99 8.30
N ALA A 46 -0.07 0.69 8.22
CA ALA A 46 -1.31 0.23 7.59
C ALA A 46 -2.54 0.83 8.28
N ASN A 47 -2.54 0.90 9.61
CA ASN A 47 -3.66 1.51 10.34
C ASN A 47 -3.73 3.03 10.17
N THR A 48 -2.62 3.75 10.32
CA THR A 48 -2.62 5.23 10.28
C THR A 48 -2.62 5.80 8.87
N GLY A 49 -2.03 5.11 7.89
CA GLY A 49 -2.04 5.50 6.48
C GLY A 49 -3.38 5.25 5.78
N SER A 50 -4.25 4.42 6.35
CA SER A 50 -5.54 4.09 5.74
C SER A 50 -6.63 5.18 5.90
N LEU A 51 -6.36 6.26 6.62
CA LEU A 51 -7.38 7.26 6.96
C LEU A 51 -7.75 8.20 5.80
N LEU A 52 -6.88 8.35 4.79
CA LEU A 52 -7.03 9.39 3.77
C LEU A 52 -8.13 9.09 2.76
N LEU A 53 -8.10 7.91 2.14
CA LEU A 53 -9.04 7.57 1.06
C LEU A 53 -10.15 6.64 1.58
N PRO A 54 -11.39 6.81 1.12
CA PRO A 54 -12.49 5.92 1.48
C PRO A 54 -12.21 4.46 1.15
N VAL A 55 -11.55 4.19 0.02
CA VAL A 55 -11.21 2.83 -0.43
C VAL A 55 -10.17 2.13 0.45
N SER A 56 -9.39 2.90 1.21
CA SER A 56 -8.28 2.36 2.01
C SER A 56 -8.74 1.59 3.24
N ASN A 57 -9.97 1.83 3.71
CA ASN A 57 -10.52 1.17 4.90
C ASN A 57 -12.05 1.14 4.84
N LEU A 58 -12.65 0.02 5.23
CA LEU A 58 -14.11 -0.14 5.31
C LEU A 58 -14.78 0.93 6.19
N THR A 59 -14.15 1.31 7.29
CA THR A 59 -14.66 2.36 8.19
C THR A 59 -14.81 3.70 7.47
N ASN A 60 -13.86 4.03 6.58
CA ASN A 60 -13.91 5.26 5.80
C ASN A 60 -15.06 5.22 4.75
N LEU A 61 -15.33 4.03 4.17
CA LEU A 61 -16.46 3.85 3.27
C LEU A 61 -17.80 4.06 4.00
N LEU A 62 -17.91 3.56 5.23
CA LEU A 62 -19.10 3.80 6.07
C LEU A 62 -19.24 5.28 6.43
N ALA A 63 -18.13 5.95 6.76
CA ALA A 63 -18.13 7.38 7.01
C ALA A 63 -18.57 8.16 5.77
N LEU A 64 -17.99 7.85 4.60
CA LEU A 64 -18.41 8.48 3.33
C LEU A 64 -19.90 8.27 3.06
N HIS A 65 -20.44 7.07 3.29
CA HIS A 65 -21.86 6.80 3.14
C HIS A 65 -22.73 7.68 4.07
N SER A 66 -22.28 7.89 5.32
CA SER A 66 -22.94 8.80 6.25
C SER A 66 -22.90 10.25 5.79
N PHE A 67 -21.80 10.70 5.19
CA PHE A 67 -21.66 12.02 4.56
C PHE A 67 -22.64 12.19 3.41
N GLN A 68 -22.72 11.20 2.52
CA GLN A 68 -23.64 11.21 1.38
C GLN A 68 -25.10 11.32 1.81
N ARG A 69 -25.49 10.69 2.90
CA ARG A 69 -26.85 10.83 3.47
C ARG A 69 -27.17 12.25 3.95
N GLN A 70 -26.14 13.04 4.25
CA GLN A 70 -26.25 14.43 4.66
C GLN A 70 -26.06 15.40 3.48
N GLY A 71 -25.96 14.90 2.24
CA GLY A 71 -25.75 15.71 1.04
C GLY A 71 -24.30 16.13 0.80
N LEU A 72 -23.34 15.60 1.58
CA LEU A 72 -21.92 15.85 1.41
C LEU A 72 -21.30 14.80 0.49
N GLY A 73 -20.36 15.24 -0.36
CA GLY A 73 -19.75 14.38 -1.37
C GLY A 73 -18.40 13.78 -0.96
N HIS A 74 -17.77 13.09 -1.91
CA HIS A 74 -16.44 12.53 -1.77
C HIS A 74 -15.37 13.61 -1.47
N GLY A 75 -15.49 14.77 -2.14
CA GLY A 75 -14.60 15.91 -1.93
C GLY A 75 -14.66 16.47 -0.51
N ASP A 76 -15.86 16.54 0.08
CA ASP A 76 -16.05 17.01 1.46
C ASP A 76 -15.39 16.05 2.47
N TYR A 77 -15.51 14.74 2.22
CA TYR A 77 -14.80 13.74 3.01
C TYR A 77 -13.30 13.96 2.96
N LEU A 78 -12.71 14.10 1.78
CA LEU A 78 -11.27 14.33 1.62
C LEU A 78 -10.82 15.63 2.27
N ALA A 79 -11.59 16.70 2.11
CA ALA A 79 -11.31 18.00 2.71
C ALA A 79 -11.26 17.95 4.24
N LEU A 80 -12.02 17.04 4.86
CA LEU A 80 -11.99 16.83 6.30
C LEU A 80 -10.90 15.82 6.72
N ALA A 81 -10.68 14.77 5.92
CA ALA A 81 -9.82 13.65 6.28
C ALA A 81 -8.32 13.91 6.11
N TRP A 82 -7.90 14.78 5.18
CA TRP A 82 -6.49 14.92 4.82
C TRP A 82 -5.59 15.37 5.98
N ALA A 83 -6.05 16.35 6.78
CA ALA A 83 -5.24 16.90 7.86
C ALA A 83 -5.03 15.89 9.02
N PRO A 84 -6.07 15.24 9.56
CA PRO A 84 -5.90 14.19 10.56
C PRO A 84 -5.13 12.98 9.99
N ALA A 85 -5.34 12.58 8.74
CA ALA A 85 -4.60 11.49 8.11
C ALA A 85 -3.10 11.80 8.04
N LEU A 86 -2.74 13.00 7.58
CA LEU A 86 -1.34 13.44 7.52
C LEU A 86 -0.73 13.49 8.93
N ALA A 87 -1.44 14.06 9.90
CA ALA A 87 -0.97 14.13 11.27
C ALA A 87 -0.71 12.73 11.86
N CYS A 88 -1.62 11.78 11.66
CA CYS A 88 -1.46 10.40 12.11
C CYS A 88 -0.24 9.73 11.48
N VAL A 89 -0.04 9.88 10.18
CA VAL A 89 1.13 9.31 9.48
C VAL A 89 2.42 9.94 10.00
N VAL A 90 2.48 11.27 10.11
CA VAL A 90 3.67 11.98 10.60
C VAL A 90 4.01 11.56 12.02
N VAL A 91 3.04 11.56 12.93
CA VAL A 91 3.24 11.14 14.32
C VAL A 91 3.70 9.69 14.38
N THR A 92 3.10 8.79 13.59
CA THR A 92 3.51 7.39 13.52
C THR A 92 4.95 7.24 13.05
N LEU A 93 5.34 7.94 11.98
CA LEU A 93 6.71 7.92 11.49
C LEU A 93 7.71 8.46 12.51
N LEU A 94 7.37 9.57 13.17
CA LEU A 94 8.21 10.15 14.23
C LEU A 94 8.37 9.18 15.41
N LEU A 95 7.29 8.56 15.86
CA LEU A 95 7.33 7.56 16.92
C LEU A 95 8.19 6.37 16.53
N LEU A 96 8.05 5.84 15.31
CA LEU A 96 8.87 4.74 14.82
C LEU A 96 10.36 5.12 14.78
N VAL A 97 10.68 6.33 14.32
CA VAL A 97 12.07 6.83 14.31
C VAL A 97 12.62 6.96 15.73
N VAL A 98 11.86 7.56 16.65
CA VAL A 98 12.29 7.75 18.04
C VAL A 98 12.48 6.42 18.75
N LEU A 99 11.52 5.49 18.62
CA LEU A 99 11.56 4.18 19.27
C LEU A 99 12.72 3.31 18.75
N HIS A 100 12.99 3.40 17.45
CA HIS A 100 13.99 2.55 16.79
C HIS A 100 15.25 3.29 16.36
N ARG A 101 15.50 4.51 16.91
CA ARG A 101 16.64 5.35 16.54
C ARG A 101 17.99 4.66 16.62
N ARG A 102 18.20 3.79 17.62
CA ARG A 102 19.44 3.03 17.79
C ARG A 102 19.64 2.00 16.68
N THR A 103 18.58 1.32 16.33
CA THR A 103 18.56 0.34 15.23
C THR A 103 18.76 1.06 13.89
N LEU A 104 18.07 2.17 13.63
CA LEU A 104 18.20 2.95 12.38
C LEU A 104 19.57 3.61 12.21
N ALA A 105 20.29 3.90 13.29
CA ALA A 105 21.65 4.46 13.25
C ALA A 105 22.75 3.42 13.02
N ALA A 106 22.44 2.14 13.09
CA ALA A 106 23.42 1.08 12.84
C ALA A 106 23.80 1.02 11.34
N ARG A 107 25.04 0.65 11.05
CA ARG A 107 25.47 0.38 9.67
C ARG A 107 25.07 -1.03 9.30
N TYR A 108 24.44 -1.17 8.16
CA TYR A 108 24.04 -2.45 7.59
C TYR A 108 24.77 -2.64 6.26
N GLU A 109 25.34 -3.81 6.07
CA GLU A 109 25.76 -4.27 4.76
C GLU A 109 24.53 -4.90 4.10
N VAL A 110 24.10 -4.30 3.02
CA VAL A 110 22.97 -4.80 2.23
C VAL A 110 23.53 -5.30 0.92
N ASP A 111 23.25 -6.55 0.61
CA ASP A 111 23.55 -7.07 -0.72
C ASP A 111 22.83 -6.23 -1.79
N PRO A 112 23.46 -5.98 -2.93
CA PRO A 112 22.81 -5.24 -4.01
C PRO A 112 21.48 -5.91 -4.33
N PRO A 113 20.41 -5.09 -4.58
CA PRO A 113 19.11 -5.65 -4.91
C PRO A 113 19.23 -6.54 -6.16
N ALA A 114 18.64 -7.73 -6.08
CA ALA A 114 18.55 -8.60 -7.25
C ALA A 114 17.79 -7.88 -8.36
N ASP A 115 18.25 -8.05 -9.60
CA ASP A 115 17.55 -7.51 -10.75
C ASP A 115 16.12 -8.05 -10.80
N PRO A 116 15.13 -7.20 -11.12
CA PRO A 116 13.75 -7.63 -11.21
C PRO A 116 13.62 -8.69 -12.29
N HIS A 117 12.94 -9.78 -11.97
CA HIS A 117 12.73 -10.91 -12.89
C HIS A 117 12.09 -10.47 -14.22
N ASP A 118 11.16 -9.52 -14.17
CA ASP A 118 10.61 -8.85 -15.36
C ASP A 118 10.49 -7.33 -15.12
N PRO A 119 11.44 -6.53 -15.65
CA PRO A 119 11.43 -5.08 -15.46
C PRO A 119 10.25 -4.39 -16.18
N VAL A 120 9.70 -5.00 -17.23
CA VAL A 120 8.55 -4.44 -17.96
C VAL A 120 7.29 -4.59 -17.12
N LEU A 121 7.04 -5.78 -16.59
CA LEU A 121 5.89 -6.04 -15.72
C LEU A 121 5.96 -5.17 -14.45
N LEU A 122 7.16 -5.00 -13.86
CA LEU A 122 7.36 -4.13 -12.71
C LEU A 122 7.01 -2.66 -13.03
N ARG A 123 7.42 -2.15 -14.20
CA ARG A 123 7.10 -0.79 -14.64
C ARG A 123 5.59 -0.61 -14.82
N TRP A 124 4.91 -1.54 -15.47
CA TRP A 124 3.45 -1.50 -15.62
C TRP A 124 2.73 -1.55 -14.28
N ALA A 125 3.16 -2.43 -13.38
CA ALA A 125 2.62 -2.48 -12.01
C ALA A 125 2.80 -1.14 -11.28
N ALA A 126 3.99 -0.52 -11.38
CA ALA A 126 4.25 0.78 -10.78
C ALA A 126 3.36 1.88 -11.37
N VAL A 127 3.22 1.94 -12.70
CA VAL A 127 2.35 2.91 -13.39
C VAL A 127 0.90 2.74 -12.94
N VAL A 128 0.40 1.51 -12.89
CA VAL A 128 -0.97 1.22 -12.42
C VAL A 128 -1.14 1.67 -10.97
N CYS A 129 -0.23 1.30 -10.08
CA CYS A 129 -0.31 1.71 -8.66
C CYS A 129 -0.29 3.23 -8.48
N ILE A 130 0.54 3.94 -9.27
CA ILE A 130 0.59 5.42 -9.22
C ILE A 130 -0.72 6.03 -9.75
N ALA A 131 -1.33 5.44 -10.77
CA ALA A 131 -2.59 5.93 -11.33
C ALA A 131 -3.81 5.68 -10.44
N LEU A 132 -3.81 4.61 -9.64
CA LEU A 132 -4.90 4.26 -8.74
C LEU A 132 -5.17 5.36 -7.70
N GLY A 133 -4.12 5.95 -7.11
CA GLY A 133 -4.25 6.99 -6.08
C GLY A 133 -5.07 8.20 -6.55
N PRO A 134 -4.69 8.90 -7.62
CA PRO A 134 -5.45 10.01 -8.17
C PRO A 134 -6.87 9.63 -8.60
N LEU A 135 -7.09 8.44 -9.19
CA LEU A 135 -8.41 7.98 -9.60
C LEU A 135 -9.34 7.79 -8.39
N PHE A 136 -8.86 7.19 -7.31
CA PHE A 136 -9.64 7.04 -6.09
C PHE A 136 -9.87 8.39 -5.38
N ALA A 137 -8.88 9.28 -5.39
CA ALA A 137 -9.03 10.64 -4.87
C ALA A 137 -10.07 11.45 -5.67
N ALA A 138 -10.16 11.23 -6.97
CA ALA A 138 -11.20 11.83 -7.84
C ALA A 138 -12.60 11.22 -7.64
N GLY A 139 -12.75 10.20 -6.79
CA GLY A 139 -14.02 9.54 -6.51
C GLY A 139 -14.46 8.51 -7.56
N ALA A 140 -13.54 8.04 -8.39
CA ALA A 140 -13.84 6.95 -9.33
C ALA A 140 -14.28 5.68 -8.58
N PRO A 141 -15.24 4.90 -9.11
CA PRO A 141 -15.76 3.73 -8.42
C PRO A 141 -14.67 2.66 -8.26
N PRO A 142 -14.33 2.27 -7.01
CA PRO A 142 -13.17 1.40 -6.73
C PRO A 142 -13.22 0.06 -7.46
N TRP A 143 -14.41 -0.54 -7.55
CA TRP A 143 -14.60 -1.84 -8.22
C TRP A 143 -14.24 -1.79 -9.72
N ALA A 144 -14.63 -0.71 -10.42
CA ALA A 144 -14.37 -0.57 -11.86
C ALA A 144 -12.87 -0.30 -12.12
N VAL A 145 -12.31 0.63 -11.35
CA VAL A 145 -10.88 0.98 -11.47
C VAL A 145 -9.99 -0.22 -11.16
N SER A 146 -10.30 -0.95 -10.09
CA SER A 146 -9.54 -2.16 -9.72
C SER A 146 -9.68 -3.28 -10.75
N LEU A 147 -10.88 -3.47 -11.32
CA LEU A 147 -11.10 -4.47 -12.37
C LEU A 147 -10.29 -4.16 -13.64
N VAL A 148 -10.30 -2.89 -14.08
CA VAL A 148 -9.51 -2.45 -15.23
C VAL A 148 -8.01 -2.60 -14.96
N ALA A 149 -7.54 -2.21 -13.78
CA ALA A 149 -6.15 -2.36 -13.37
C ALA A 149 -5.71 -3.84 -13.36
N ALA A 150 -6.53 -4.71 -12.80
CA ALA A 150 -6.28 -6.15 -12.76
C ALA A 150 -6.25 -6.77 -14.18
N ALA A 151 -7.23 -6.41 -15.03
CA ALA A 151 -7.29 -6.89 -16.40
C ALA A 151 -6.07 -6.46 -17.21
N LEU A 152 -5.62 -5.20 -17.05
CA LEU A 152 -4.44 -4.66 -17.73
C LEU A 152 -3.17 -5.38 -17.27
N LEU A 153 -2.97 -5.56 -15.97
CA LEU A 153 -1.79 -6.25 -15.44
C LEU A 153 -1.80 -7.73 -15.84
N LEU A 154 -2.97 -8.38 -15.85
CA LEU A 154 -3.11 -9.75 -16.31
C LEU A 154 -2.77 -9.86 -17.81
N ALA A 155 -3.28 -8.96 -18.65
CA ALA A 155 -2.98 -8.94 -20.07
C ALA A 155 -1.47 -8.76 -20.35
N VAL A 156 -0.83 -7.82 -19.65
CA VAL A 156 0.63 -7.61 -19.75
C VAL A 156 1.38 -8.86 -19.24
N GLY A 157 0.96 -9.44 -18.13
CA GLY A 157 1.55 -10.65 -17.57
C GLY A 157 1.47 -11.84 -18.52
N LEU A 158 0.30 -12.10 -19.09
CA LEU A 158 0.08 -13.19 -20.05
C LEU A 158 0.86 -12.98 -21.37
N TRP A 159 0.97 -11.73 -21.80
CA TRP A 159 1.77 -11.43 -23.00
C TRP A 159 3.27 -11.69 -22.77
N ARG A 160 3.76 -11.42 -21.56
CA ARG A 160 5.18 -11.60 -21.19
C ARG A 160 5.54 -13.02 -20.76
N ALA A 161 4.62 -13.71 -20.12
CA ALA A 161 4.82 -15.07 -19.62
C ALA A 161 3.51 -15.88 -19.76
N PRO A 162 3.27 -16.45 -20.94
CA PRO A 162 2.04 -17.21 -21.23
C PRO A 162 1.85 -18.43 -20.32
N ASP A 163 2.92 -18.91 -19.71
CA ASP A 163 2.89 -20.04 -18.78
C ASP A 163 2.46 -19.70 -17.35
N LEU A 164 2.24 -18.40 -17.04
CA LEU A 164 1.78 -17.94 -15.72
C LEU A 164 0.52 -18.65 -15.25
N LEU A 165 -0.42 -18.96 -16.15
CA LEU A 165 -1.66 -19.65 -15.80
C LEU A 165 -1.46 -21.13 -15.52
N ARG A 166 -0.37 -21.75 -16.02
CA ARG A 166 -0.09 -23.19 -15.79
C ARG A 166 0.46 -23.47 -14.38
N GLY A 167 1.01 -22.43 -13.73
CA GLY A 167 1.54 -22.52 -12.36
C GLY A 167 0.53 -22.22 -11.26
N LEU A 168 -0.72 -21.88 -11.60
CA LEU A 168 -1.75 -21.64 -10.59
C LEU A 168 -2.18 -22.98 -9.99
N PRO A 169 -2.21 -23.11 -8.65
CA PRO A 169 -2.78 -24.28 -8.00
C PRO A 169 -4.30 -24.24 -8.26
N VAL A 170 -4.73 -25.00 -9.28
CA VAL A 170 -6.17 -25.25 -9.49
C VAL A 170 -6.58 -26.29 -8.46
N PRO A 171 -7.60 -26.01 -7.62
CA PRO A 171 -8.07 -26.95 -6.61
C PRO A 171 -8.65 -28.21 -7.25
#